data_b52cd0bce6265a039964c5db844ba248
#
_entry.id   b52cd0bce6265a039964c5db844ba248
#
_cell.length_a   1.000
_cell.length_b   1.000
_cell.length_c   1.000
_cell.angle_alpha   90.00
_cell.angle_beta   90.00
_cell.angle_gamma   90.00
#
_symmetry.space_group_name_H-M   'P 1'
#
loop_
_entity.id
_entity.type
_entity.pdbx_description
1 polymer ?
#
loop_
_entity_poly.entity_id
_entity_poly.type
_entity_poly.pdbx_seq_one_letter_code
_entity_poly.pdbx_strand_id
1 'polypeptide(L)'
;DLLKRLKAGKIYREAQAGKAMQNFFIESNLVALREIALRRTADRVNHISEQQKEQEGKEGYYTDEHILICLSPSPSNQKVIRTASRMSRAFHGKFTAVFVKTEAADKISLDDEQRLVENVRLAEQLGAKITTIFGEDIPEQIAGYAKAAGVSKIVIGRSVNRSVFAARHNFADRLSALAPNLDIYIIRAQQAAPDSG
;
A
#
# COMPACT_ATOMS: atom_id res chain seq x y z
N ASP A 1 26.16 8.61 26.99
CA ASP A 1 26.91 7.62 26.31
C ASP A 1 26.73 6.23 26.93
N LEU A 2 25.95 5.36 26.23
CA LEU A 2 25.49 4.05 26.72
C LEU A 2 26.64 3.13 27.09
N LEU A 3 27.68 3.05 26.24
CA LEU A 3 28.86 2.20 26.49
C LEU A 3 29.68 2.62 27.74
N LYS A 4 29.80 3.94 28.00
CA LYS A 4 30.46 4.44 29.22
C LYS A 4 29.67 4.06 30.48
N ARG A 5 28.33 4.14 30.41
CA ARG A 5 27.45 3.78 31.53
C ARG A 5 27.41 2.27 31.76
N LEU A 6 27.53 1.46 30.69
CA LEU A 6 27.61 0.01 30.76
C LEU A 6 28.95 -0.43 31.42
N LYS A 7 30.07 0.16 30.97
CA LYS A 7 31.41 -0.09 31.55
C LYS A 7 31.51 0.35 33.01
N ALA A 8 30.75 1.37 33.41
CA ALA A 8 30.67 1.86 34.78
C ALA A 8 29.73 1.06 35.70
N GLY A 9 29.21 -0.09 35.24
CA GLY A 9 28.29 -0.94 36.01
C GLY A 9 26.94 -0.35 36.35
N LYS A 10 26.55 0.77 35.70
CA LYS A 10 25.31 1.53 36.01
C LYS A 10 24.05 0.90 35.43
N ILE A 11 24.18 -0.10 34.54
CA ILE A 11 23.05 -0.73 33.81
C ILE A 11 22.94 -2.22 34.14
N TYR A 12 24.07 -2.93 34.27
CA TYR A 12 24.15 -4.36 34.58
C TYR A 12 25.16 -4.62 35.67
N ARG A 13 24.99 -5.72 36.46
CA ARG A 13 26.00 -6.21 37.36
C ARG A 13 27.24 -6.66 36.57
N GLU A 14 28.45 -6.51 37.14
CA GLU A 14 29.73 -6.71 36.45
C GLU A 14 29.84 -8.02 35.68
N ALA A 15 29.37 -9.14 36.24
CA ALA A 15 29.39 -10.45 35.59
C ALA A 15 28.51 -10.57 34.33
N GLN A 16 27.46 -9.75 34.22
CA GLN A 16 26.52 -9.72 33.08
C GLN A 16 26.93 -8.66 32.05
N ALA A 17 27.60 -7.61 32.48
CA ALA A 17 28.04 -6.51 31.61
C ALA A 17 29.04 -6.98 30.56
N GLY A 18 29.98 -7.89 30.92
CA GLY A 18 30.97 -8.47 30.00
C GLY A 18 30.31 -9.26 28.84
N LYS A 19 29.36 -10.15 29.17
CA LYS A 19 28.60 -10.91 28.14
C LYS A 19 27.71 -10.03 27.29
N ALA A 20 27.08 -9.02 27.88
CA ALA A 20 26.25 -8.06 27.13
C ALA A 20 27.08 -7.20 26.18
N MET A 21 28.29 -6.79 26.57
CA MET A 21 29.18 -6.03 25.68
C MET A 21 29.71 -6.85 24.51
N GLN A 22 30.00 -8.14 24.72
CA GLN A 22 30.53 -9.00 23.68
C GLN A 22 29.49 -9.44 22.66
N ASN A 23 28.25 -9.63 23.07
CA ASN A 23 27.22 -10.26 22.22
C ASN A 23 26.13 -9.30 21.74
N PHE A 24 25.77 -8.30 22.53
CA PHE A 24 24.64 -7.41 22.21
C PHE A 24 25.04 -5.95 21.94
N PHE A 25 25.90 -5.37 22.79
CA PHE A 25 26.32 -3.98 22.69
C PHE A 25 27.57 -3.78 21.83
N ILE A 26 27.67 -4.52 20.73
CA ILE A 26 28.69 -4.28 19.70
C ILE A 26 28.24 -3.05 18.85
N GLU A 27 29.18 -2.32 18.29
CA GLU A 27 28.96 -1.06 17.62
C GLU A 27 27.93 -1.16 16.48
N SER A 28 28.00 -2.22 15.67
CA SER A 28 27.06 -2.49 14.59
C SER A 28 25.62 -2.66 15.10
N ASN A 29 25.41 -3.37 16.20
CA ASN A 29 24.10 -3.57 16.79
C ASN A 29 23.55 -2.27 17.40
N LEU A 30 24.41 -1.43 17.99
CA LEU A 30 24.02 -0.13 18.53
C LEU A 30 23.60 0.83 17.43
N VAL A 31 24.26 0.81 16.28
CA VAL A 31 23.85 1.59 15.09
C VAL A 31 22.48 1.13 14.60
N ALA A 32 22.29 -0.20 14.45
CA ALA A 32 21.00 -0.75 14.04
C ALA A 32 19.86 -0.43 15.01
N LEU A 33 20.12 -0.59 16.32
CA LEU A 33 19.13 -0.25 17.36
C LEU A 33 18.79 1.25 17.38
N ARG A 34 19.78 2.12 17.15
CA ARG A 34 19.55 3.56 17.02
C ARG A 34 18.67 3.87 15.82
N GLU A 35 18.92 3.25 14.69
CA GLU A 35 18.12 3.43 13.48
C GLU A 35 16.67 2.96 13.69
N ILE A 36 16.48 1.78 14.28
CA ILE A 36 15.15 1.24 14.63
C ILE A 36 14.42 2.19 15.60
N ALA A 37 15.13 2.69 16.63
CA ALA A 37 14.53 3.60 17.59
C ALA A 37 14.12 4.93 16.95
N LEU A 38 14.94 5.48 16.05
CA LEU A 38 14.63 6.71 15.31
C LEU A 38 13.42 6.51 14.38
N ARG A 39 13.35 5.40 13.66
CA ARG A 39 12.19 5.08 12.82
C ARG A 39 10.92 4.94 13.66
N ARG A 40 10.96 4.19 14.75
CA ARG A 40 9.81 4.04 15.64
C ARG A 40 9.35 5.34 16.30
N THR A 41 10.29 6.23 16.58
CA THR A 41 9.96 7.56 17.13
C THR A 41 9.29 8.42 16.07
N ALA A 42 9.80 8.41 14.84
CA ALA A 42 9.18 9.11 13.71
C ALA A 42 7.76 8.59 13.44
N ASP A 43 7.58 7.26 13.39
CA ASP A 43 6.25 6.63 13.21
C ASP A 43 5.27 7.04 14.32
N ARG A 44 5.74 7.11 15.57
CA ARG A 44 4.90 7.51 16.70
C ARG A 44 4.53 8.99 16.67
N VAL A 45 5.44 9.86 16.27
CA VAL A 45 5.18 11.31 16.09
C VAL A 45 4.18 11.52 14.97
N ASN A 46 4.32 10.79 13.86
CA ASN A 46 3.35 10.82 12.76
C ASN A 46 1.97 10.39 13.23
N HIS A 47 1.87 9.28 13.97
CA HIS A 47 0.60 8.76 14.47
C HIS A 47 -0.10 9.71 15.47
N ILE A 48 0.67 10.38 16.33
CA ILE A 48 0.14 11.40 17.25
C ILE A 48 -0.32 12.65 16.46
N SER A 49 0.44 13.05 15.46
CA SER A 49 0.09 14.16 14.57
C SER A 49 -1.21 13.88 13.78
N GLU A 50 -1.44 12.62 13.37
CA GLU A 50 -2.67 12.17 12.72
C GLU A 50 -3.88 12.30 13.64
N GLN A 51 -3.78 11.78 14.86
CA GLN A 51 -4.87 11.85 15.84
C GLN A 51 -5.23 13.29 16.22
N GLN A 52 -4.25 14.19 16.26
CA GLN A 52 -4.48 15.60 16.51
C GLN A 52 -5.13 16.32 15.32
N LYS A 53 -4.78 15.95 14.09
CA LYS A 53 -5.36 16.52 12.85
C LYS A 53 -6.80 16.10 12.62
N GLU A 54 -7.17 14.86 12.97
CA GLU A 54 -8.56 14.39 12.94
C GLU A 54 -9.45 15.18 13.90
N GLN A 55 -8.89 15.69 15.02
CA GLN A 55 -9.61 16.50 16.00
C GLN A 55 -9.73 17.99 15.61
N GLU A 56 -8.80 18.51 14.82
CA GLU A 56 -8.75 19.95 14.48
C GLU A 56 -9.39 20.33 13.14
N GLY A 57 -9.84 19.37 12.32
CA GLY A 57 -10.56 19.64 11.06
C GLY A 57 -9.78 20.46 10.03
N LYS A 58 -8.46 20.56 10.15
CA LYS A 58 -7.63 21.31 9.20
C LYS A 58 -7.22 20.46 8.02
N GLU A 59 -7.51 20.95 6.81
CA GLU A 59 -6.89 20.47 5.57
C GLU A 59 -5.36 20.67 5.68
N GLY A 60 -4.67 19.65 6.15
CA GLY A 60 -3.23 19.66 6.33
C GLY A 60 -2.52 18.84 5.26
N TYR A 61 -1.34 19.26 4.86
CA TYR A 61 -0.41 18.54 4.00
C TYR A 61 -0.46 17.03 4.28
N TYR A 62 -0.84 16.26 3.25
CA TYR A 62 -0.92 14.80 3.32
C TYR A 62 0.49 14.24 3.58
N THR A 63 0.83 14.00 4.83
CA THR A 63 1.99 13.18 5.21
C THR A 63 1.68 11.71 5.11
N ASP A 64 0.39 11.35 4.97
CA ASP A 64 -0.09 9.99 4.88
C ASP A 64 -0.39 9.62 3.45
N GLU A 65 0.45 8.78 2.89
CA GLU A 65 0.18 8.18 1.60
C GLU A 65 -1.05 7.28 1.69
N HIS A 66 -2.00 7.48 0.79
CA HIS A 66 -3.17 6.62 0.65
C HIS A 66 -3.14 5.93 -0.71
N ILE A 67 -2.92 4.63 -0.70
CA ILE A 67 -2.78 3.82 -1.90
C ILE A 67 -4.09 3.13 -2.22
N LEU A 68 -4.57 3.34 -3.44
CA LEU A 68 -5.79 2.76 -3.98
C LEU A 68 -5.47 1.72 -5.04
N ILE A 69 -6.26 0.66 -5.10
CA ILE A 69 -6.33 -0.26 -6.23
C ILE A 69 -7.77 -0.47 -6.67
N CYS A 70 -7.95 -0.82 -7.94
CA CYS A 70 -9.22 -1.32 -8.47
C CYS A 70 -9.22 -2.85 -8.45
N LEU A 71 -10.20 -3.45 -7.79
CA LEU A 71 -10.43 -4.88 -7.83
C LEU A 71 -11.11 -5.26 -9.15
N SER A 72 -10.63 -6.34 -9.74
CA SER A 72 -11.18 -6.88 -10.99
C SER A 72 -10.95 -8.40 -11.03
N PRO A 73 -11.70 -9.14 -11.87
CA PRO A 73 -11.49 -10.58 -12.06
C PRO A 73 -10.23 -10.91 -12.87
N SER A 74 -9.45 -9.91 -13.30
CA SER A 74 -8.24 -10.14 -14.09
C SER A 74 -7.19 -10.93 -13.31
N PRO A 75 -6.55 -11.97 -13.90
CA PRO A 75 -5.45 -12.70 -13.28
C PRO A 75 -4.28 -11.81 -12.86
N SER A 76 -4.04 -10.71 -13.60
CA SER A 76 -2.99 -9.73 -13.28
C SER A 76 -3.29 -8.91 -12.01
N ASN A 77 -4.53 -8.94 -11.51
CA ASN A 77 -4.93 -8.16 -10.35
C ASN A 77 -4.21 -8.61 -9.07
N GLN A 78 -3.87 -9.89 -8.92
CA GLN A 78 -3.07 -10.38 -7.80
C GLN A 78 -1.70 -9.68 -7.70
N LYS A 79 -1.04 -9.43 -8.84
CA LYS A 79 0.24 -8.71 -8.86
C LYS A 79 0.06 -7.24 -8.46
N VAL A 80 -1.02 -6.60 -8.88
CA VAL A 80 -1.38 -5.23 -8.48
C VAL A 80 -1.58 -5.16 -6.97
N ILE A 81 -2.39 -6.05 -6.41
CA ILE A 81 -2.68 -6.15 -4.97
C ILE A 81 -1.38 -6.29 -4.16
N ARG A 82 -0.51 -7.25 -4.53
CA ARG A 82 0.77 -7.47 -3.84
C ARG A 82 1.71 -6.27 -3.95
N THR A 83 1.73 -5.59 -5.11
CA THR A 83 2.59 -4.42 -5.31
C THR A 83 2.09 -3.25 -4.47
N ALA A 84 0.79 -2.95 -4.49
CA ALA A 84 0.20 -1.88 -3.71
C ALA A 84 0.35 -2.11 -2.20
N SER A 85 0.18 -3.36 -1.73
CA SER A 85 0.44 -3.70 -0.33
C SER A 85 1.89 -3.44 0.09
N ARG A 86 2.87 -3.75 -0.76
CA ARG A 86 4.28 -3.43 -0.49
C ARG A 86 4.52 -1.92 -0.47
N MET A 87 3.91 -1.18 -1.39
CA MET A 87 3.99 0.28 -1.43
C MET A 87 3.37 0.89 -0.17
N SER A 88 2.17 0.47 0.25
CA SER A 88 1.54 1.01 1.45
C SER A 88 2.37 0.78 2.71
N ARG A 89 3.00 -0.39 2.82
CA ARG A 89 3.92 -0.68 3.93
C ARG A 89 5.19 0.16 3.89
N ALA A 90 5.76 0.35 2.70
CA ALA A 90 6.98 1.16 2.52
C ALA A 90 6.74 2.64 2.82
N PHE A 91 5.57 3.15 2.49
CA PHE A 91 5.17 4.53 2.76
C PHE A 91 4.43 4.72 4.09
N HIS A 92 4.22 3.64 4.86
CA HIS A 92 3.41 3.65 6.09
C HIS A 92 2.01 4.24 5.87
N GLY A 93 1.46 4.04 4.66
CA GLY A 93 0.24 4.66 4.20
C GLY A 93 -0.99 3.75 4.30
N LYS A 94 -2.16 4.33 4.10
CA LYS A 94 -3.44 3.60 4.02
C LYS A 94 -3.48 2.78 2.74
N PHE A 95 -4.13 1.62 2.79
CA PHE A 95 -4.34 0.75 1.64
C PHE A 95 -5.82 0.44 1.46
N THR A 96 -6.38 0.85 0.33
CA THR A 96 -7.79 0.60 0.00
C THR A 96 -7.90 -0.13 -1.34
N ALA A 97 -8.78 -1.11 -1.40
CA ALA A 97 -9.13 -1.82 -2.61
C ALA A 97 -10.61 -1.56 -2.93
N VAL A 98 -10.87 -0.93 -4.07
CA VAL A 98 -12.20 -0.53 -4.51
C VAL A 98 -12.69 -1.47 -5.60
N PHE A 99 -13.90 -1.98 -5.44
CA PHE A 99 -14.67 -2.64 -6.48
C PHE A 99 -15.76 -1.70 -6.99
N VAL A 100 -15.77 -1.40 -8.29
CA VAL A 100 -16.84 -0.64 -8.92
C VAL A 100 -17.87 -1.62 -9.46
N LYS A 101 -19.06 -1.62 -8.87
CA LYS A 101 -20.18 -2.44 -9.35
C LYS A 101 -20.97 -1.67 -10.41
N THR A 102 -20.91 -2.17 -11.64
CA THR A 102 -21.70 -1.68 -12.79
C THR A 102 -22.86 -2.65 -13.06
N GLU A 103 -23.86 -2.26 -13.82
CA GLU A 103 -24.91 -3.19 -14.27
C GLU A 103 -24.36 -4.35 -15.10
N ALA A 104 -23.26 -4.12 -15.83
CA ALA A 104 -22.57 -5.16 -16.58
C ALA A 104 -21.84 -6.20 -15.66
N ALA A 105 -21.54 -5.82 -14.42
CA ALA A 105 -20.88 -6.71 -13.47
C ALA A 105 -21.76 -7.92 -13.05
N ASP A 106 -23.07 -7.84 -13.21
CA ASP A 106 -23.99 -8.93 -12.92
C ASP A 106 -23.98 -10.04 -14.00
N LYS A 107 -23.22 -9.84 -15.09
CA LYS A 107 -23.11 -10.77 -16.24
C LYS A 107 -21.71 -11.38 -16.39
N ILE A 108 -20.92 -11.40 -15.32
CA ILE A 108 -19.59 -12.01 -15.36
C ILE A 108 -19.66 -13.54 -15.35
N SER A 109 -18.66 -14.22 -15.94
CA SER A 109 -18.58 -15.68 -15.90
C SER A 109 -18.33 -16.19 -14.49
N LEU A 110 -18.69 -17.45 -14.21
CA LEU A 110 -18.40 -18.10 -12.91
C LEU A 110 -16.91 -18.08 -12.58
N ASP A 111 -16.03 -18.25 -13.57
CA ASP A 111 -14.58 -18.18 -13.39
C ASP A 111 -14.12 -16.78 -13.02
N ASP A 112 -14.71 -15.75 -13.59
CA ASP A 112 -14.41 -14.36 -13.26
C ASP A 112 -14.92 -14.00 -11.86
N GLU A 113 -16.08 -14.48 -11.49
CA GLU A 113 -16.63 -14.31 -10.15
C GLU A 113 -15.72 -14.94 -9.09
N GLN A 114 -15.29 -16.20 -9.33
CA GLN A 114 -14.37 -16.89 -8.43
C GLN A 114 -13.04 -16.14 -8.30
N ARG A 115 -12.46 -15.69 -9.43
CA ARG A 115 -11.22 -14.89 -9.41
C ARG A 115 -11.39 -13.56 -8.66
N LEU A 116 -12.53 -12.90 -8.80
CA LEU A 116 -12.82 -11.66 -8.08
C LEU A 116 -12.87 -11.93 -6.57
N VAL A 117 -13.54 -13.00 -6.12
CA VAL A 117 -13.59 -13.38 -4.70
C VAL A 117 -12.19 -13.67 -4.16
N GLU A 118 -11.36 -14.40 -4.92
CA GLU A 118 -9.95 -14.66 -4.55
C GLU A 118 -9.14 -13.38 -4.42
N ASN A 119 -9.31 -12.45 -5.35
CA ASN A 119 -8.62 -11.16 -5.35
C ASN A 119 -9.06 -10.28 -4.16
N VAL A 120 -10.35 -10.28 -3.81
CA VAL A 120 -10.87 -9.60 -2.61
C VAL A 120 -10.21 -10.18 -1.36
N ARG A 121 -10.25 -11.51 -1.19
CA ARG A 121 -9.62 -12.19 -0.04
C ARG A 121 -8.13 -11.88 0.07
N LEU A 122 -7.42 -11.90 -1.06
CA LEU A 122 -5.99 -11.57 -1.08
C LEU A 122 -5.75 -10.11 -0.63
N ALA A 123 -6.57 -9.17 -1.09
CA ALA A 123 -6.45 -7.77 -0.71
C ALA A 123 -6.69 -7.57 0.80
N GLU A 124 -7.72 -8.21 1.36
CA GLU A 124 -8.02 -8.20 2.81
C GLU A 124 -6.86 -8.78 3.62
N GLN A 125 -6.35 -9.97 3.24
CA GLN A 125 -5.22 -10.61 3.92
C GLN A 125 -3.96 -9.74 3.91
N LEU A 126 -3.79 -8.92 2.89
CA LEU A 126 -2.67 -8.00 2.76
C LEU A 126 -2.91 -6.62 3.39
N GLY A 127 -4.04 -6.45 4.10
CA GLY A 127 -4.35 -5.28 4.90
C GLY A 127 -5.10 -4.17 4.16
N ALA A 128 -5.71 -4.46 2.99
CA ALA A 128 -6.55 -3.49 2.31
C ALA A 128 -7.92 -3.35 2.99
N LYS A 129 -8.39 -2.11 3.09
CA LYS A 129 -9.80 -1.84 3.36
C LYS A 129 -10.58 -2.05 2.05
N ILE A 130 -11.55 -2.95 2.06
CA ILE A 130 -12.40 -3.20 0.89
C ILE A 130 -13.55 -2.19 0.87
N THR A 131 -13.80 -1.61 -0.29
CA THR A 131 -14.91 -0.67 -0.50
C THR A 131 -15.59 -0.99 -1.83
N THR A 132 -16.90 -1.08 -1.82
CA THR A 132 -17.71 -1.20 -3.05
C THR A 132 -18.38 0.12 -3.35
N ILE A 133 -18.25 0.59 -4.58
CA ILE A 133 -18.93 1.77 -5.09
C ILE A 133 -19.77 1.38 -6.31
N PHE A 134 -20.83 2.11 -6.58
CA PHE A 134 -21.78 1.83 -7.66
C PHE A 134 -21.72 2.93 -8.71
N GLY A 135 -21.73 2.56 -9.98
CA GLY A 135 -21.78 3.50 -11.09
C GLY A 135 -21.28 2.89 -12.39
N GLU A 136 -21.68 3.48 -13.51
CA GLU A 136 -21.37 2.95 -14.85
C GLU A 136 -20.03 3.44 -15.38
N ASP A 137 -19.65 4.67 -15.10
CA ASP A 137 -18.37 5.25 -15.52
C ASP A 137 -17.27 4.98 -14.48
N ILE A 138 -16.53 3.90 -14.66
CA ILE A 138 -15.53 3.46 -13.70
C ILE A 138 -14.45 4.52 -13.43
N PRO A 139 -13.83 5.20 -14.42
CA PRO A 139 -12.87 6.27 -14.17
C PRO A 139 -13.43 7.41 -13.30
N GLU A 140 -14.67 7.82 -13.56
CA GLU A 140 -15.33 8.89 -12.82
C GLU A 140 -15.59 8.49 -11.35
N GLN A 141 -16.10 7.27 -11.14
CA GLN A 141 -16.35 6.75 -9.79
C GLN A 141 -15.06 6.63 -8.98
N ILE A 142 -13.98 6.16 -9.61
CA ILE A 142 -12.66 6.04 -8.95
C ILE A 142 -12.08 7.43 -8.64
N ALA A 143 -12.16 8.38 -9.58
CA ALA A 143 -11.68 9.75 -9.36
C ALA A 143 -12.45 10.43 -8.22
N GLY A 144 -13.77 10.31 -8.21
CA GLY A 144 -14.63 10.83 -7.16
C GLY A 144 -14.30 10.24 -5.78
N TYR A 145 -14.15 8.92 -5.70
CA TYR A 145 -13.73 8.25 -4.48
C TYR A 145 -12.33 8.69 -4.04
N ALA A 146 -11.38 8.72 -4.96
CA ALA A 146 -10.00 9.11 -4.65
C ALA A 146 -9.93 10.52 -4.06
N LYS A 147 -10.67 11.46 -4.62
CA LYS A 147 -10.77 12.83 -4.12
C LYS A 147 -11.41 12.88 -2.73
N ALA A 148 -12.53 12.19 -2.52
CA ALA A 148 -13.25 12.19 -1.26
C ALA A 148 -12.48 11.51 -0.12
N ALA A 149 -11.72 10.44 -0.43
CA ALA A 149 -10.95 9.66 0.53
C ALA A 149 -9.50 10.15 0.73
N GLY A 150 -9.07 11.20 0.03
CA GLY A 150 -7.70 11.71 0.10
C GLY A 150 -6.66 10.72 -0.42
N VAL A 151 -6.99 10.00 -1.50
CA VAL A 151 -6.05 9.07 -2.14
C VAL A 151 -4.95 9.85 -2.84
N SER A 152 -3.69 9.49 -2.57
CA SER A 152 -2.51 10.10 -3.21
C SER A 152 -2.00 9.28 -4.39
N LYS A 153 -2.13 7.95 -4.33
CA LYS A 153 -1.58 7.03 -5.33
C LYS A 153 -2.58 5.95 -5.73
N ILE A 154 -2.67 5.65 -7.02
CA ILE A 154 -3.43 4.51 -7.51
C ILE A 154 -2.52 3.55 -8.25
N VAL A 155 -2.69 2.26 -8.00
CA VAL A 155 -1.96 1.19 -8.69
C VAL A 155 -2.93 0.40 -9.55
N ILE A 156 -2.67 0.37 -10.86
CA ILE A 156 -3.50 -0.32 -11.85
C ILE A 156 -2.69 -1.35 -12.63
N GLY A 157 -3.35 -2.43 -13.07
CA GLY A 157 -2.72 -3.45 -13.91
C GLY A 157 -2.84 -3.11 -15.38
N ARG A 158 -1.82 -3.40 -16.16
CA ARG A 158 -1.87 -3.36 -17.62
C ARG A 158 -2.33 -4.72 -18.15
N SER A 159 -3.47 -4.78 -18.85
CA SER A 159 -3.91 -6.00 -19.52
C SER A 159 -3.18 -6.21 -20.85
N VAL A 160 -2.94 -7.47 -21.18
CA VAL A 160 -2.28 -7.89 -22.44
C VAL A 160 -3.30 -8.05 -23.59
N ASN A 161 -4.59 -8.06 -23.28
CA ASN A 161 -5.65 -8.29 -24.28
C ASN A 161 -5.82 -7.08 -25.20
N ARG A 162 -5.55 -7.26 -26.51
CA ARG A 162 -5.51 -6.20 -27.53
C ARG A 162 -6.82 -5.40 -27.69
N SER A 163 -7.97 -6.02 -27.50
CA SER A 163 -9.27 -5.32 -27.61
C SER A 163 -9.59 -4.45 -26.38
N VAL A 164 -9.07 -4.82 -25.20
CA VAL A 164 -9.20 -4.08 -23.94
C VAL A 164 -8.08 -3.03 -23.81
N PHE A 165 -7.07 -3.08 -24.69
CA PHE A 165 -5.91 -2.18 -24.67
C PHE A 165 -6.26 -0.74 -25.02
N ALA A 166 -7.12 -0.54 -26.01
CA ALA A 166 -7.61 0.80 -26.37
C ALA A 166 -8.49 1.40 -25.26
N ALA A 167 -9.31 0.57 -24.62
CA ALA A 167 -10.16 1.01 -23.51
C ALA A 167 -9.38 1.34 -22.24
N ARG A 168 -8.22 0.69 -21.99
CA ARG A 168 -7.41 0.95 -20.78
C ARG A 168 -6.39 2.07 -20.92
N HIS A 169 -5.90 2.38 -22.13
CA HIS A 169 -5.20 3.64 -22.38
C HIS A 169 -6.15 4.81 -22.07
N ASN A 170 -7.39 4.65 -22.51
CA ASN A 170 -8.45 5.60 -22.20
C ASN A 170 -8.76 5.68 -20.69
N PHE A 171 -8.64 4.56 -19.92
CA PHE A 171 -8.89 4.56 -18.48
C PHE A 171 -7.85 5.37 -17.69
N ALA A 172 -6.56 5.12 -17.92
CA ALA A 172 -5.49 5.85 -17.21
C ALA A 172 -5.47 7.33 -17.58
N ASP A 173 -5.65 7.65 -18.87
CA ASP A 173 -5.68 9.00 -19.38
C ASP A 173 -6.91 9.76 -18.84
N ARG A 174 -8.09 9.12 -18.83
CA ARG A 174 -9.31 9.69 -18.26
C ARG A 174 -9.18 9.92 -16.76
N LEU A 175 -8.62 8.94 -16.03
CA LEU A 175 -8.40 9.06 -14.60
C LEU A 175 -7.43 10.20 -14.28
N SER A 176 -6.35 10.35 -15.07
CA SER A 176 -5.40 11.46 -14.94
C SER A 176 -6.05 12.82 -15.20
N ALA A 177 -6.96 12.90 -16.18
CA ALA A 177 -7.70 14.13 -16.46
C ALA A 177 -8.71 14.49 -15.35
N LEU A 178 -9.37 13.48 -14.76
CA LEU A 178 -10.37 13.66 -13.70
C LEU A 178 -9.75 13.90 -12.31
N ALA A 179 -8.54 13.39 -12.07
CA ALA A 179 -7.83 13.51 -10.82
C ALA A 179 -6.33 13.85 -11.05
N PRO A 180 -6.02 15.10 -11.44
CA PRO A 180 -4.65 15.49 -11.84
C PRO A 180 -3.63 15.41 -10.71
N ASN A 181 -4.05 15.41 -9.47
CA ASN A 181 -3.18 15.29 -8.29
C ASN A 181 -2.92 13.83 -7.87
N LEU A 182 -3.47 12.85 -8.59
CA LEU A 182 -3.36 11.44 -8.29
C LEU A 182 -2.18 10.81 -9.05
N ASP A 183 -1.21 10.28 -8.32
CA ASP A 183 -0.10 9.52 -8.92
C ASP A 183 -0.60 8.17 -9.43
N ILE A 184 -0.43 7.88 -10.72
CA ILE A 184 -0.91 6.64 -11.35
C ILE A 184 0.26 5.70 -11.65
N TYR A 185 0.26 4.54 -11.02
CA TYR A 185 1.25 3.48 -11.21
C TYR A 185 0.67 2.35 -12.04
N ILE A 186 1.27 2.07 -13.20
CA ILE A 186 0.83 1.03 -14.13
C ILE A 186 1.74 -0.19 -14.02
N ILE A 187 1.19 -1.32 -13.54
CA ILE A 187 1.91 -2.57 -13.37
C ILE A 187 1.72 -3.47 -14.60
N ARG A 188 2.80 -3.88 -15.24
CA ARG A 188 2.73 -4.82 -16.36
C ARG A 188 2.33 -6.22 -15.88
N ALA A 189 1.41 -6.86 -16.60
CA ALA A 189 1.16 -8.28 -16.43
C ALA A 189 2.46 -9.05 -16.74
N GLN A 190 2.77 -10.07 -15.94
CA GLN A 190 3.87 -10.98 -16.25
C GLN A 190 3.42 -11.79 -17.47
N GLN A 191 4.17 -11.70 -18.59
CA GLN A 191 3.99 -12.66 -19.67
C GLN A 191 4.38 -14.03 -19.09
N ALA A 192 3.50 -15.02 -19.20
CA ALA A 192 3.91 -16.40 -19.04
C ALA A 192 5.08 -16.62 -20.01
N ALA A 193 6.19 -17.11 -19.49
CA ALA A 193 7.29 -17.53 -20.36
C ALA A 193 6.69 -18.52 -21.37
N PRO A 194 7.02 -18.43 -22.69
CA PRO A 194 6.62 -19.47 -23.61
C PRO A 194 7.26 -20.77 -23.11
N ASP A 195 6.44 -21.80 -22.92
CA ASP A 195 6.92 -23.16 -22.67
C ASP A 195 7.93 -23.48 -23.76
N SER A 196 9.20 -23.57 -23.37
CA SER A 196 10.24 -24.09 -24.20
C SER A 196 10.02 -25.61 -24.28
N GLY A 197 9.23 -26.03 -25.30
CA GLY A 197 9.17 -27.42 -25.72
C GLY A 197 10.46 -27.84 -26.47
#